data_7d8ede29d965b85b169b06477ce2a8f4
#
_entry.id   7d8ede29d965b85b169b06477ce2a8f4
#
_cell.length_a   1.000
_cell.length_b   1.000
_cell.length_c   1.000
_cell.angle_alpha   90.00
_cell.angle_beta   90.00
_cell.angle_gamma   90.00
#
_symmetry.space_group_name_H-M   'P 1'
#
loop_
_entity.id
_entity.type
_entity.pdbx_description
1 polymer ?
#
loop_
_entity_poly.entity_id
_entity_poly.type
_entity_poly.pdbx_seq_one_letter_code
_entity_poly.pdbx_strand_id
1 'polypeptide(L)'
;MAISGAFAGLAGSIDILGWEFNLDLTVVQTVQIGFIGIAVALLGRNSAIGIFFSALLFGALLTGTSTRNLDPSVFQPQLAGNLTRIIQGLVVLFVGADLLIIYLWQARKKLRLPQRKAAEQA
;
A
#
# COMPACT_ATOMS: atom_id res chain seq x y z
N MET A 1 14.24 -14.55 3.13
CA MET A 1 15.00 -13.29 2.94
C MET A 1 15.63 -13.20 1.54
N ALA A 2 16.37 -14.21 1.04
CA ALA A 2 16.99 -14.16 -0.28
C ALA A 2 16.00 -13.97 -1.45
N ILE A 3 14.88 -14.67 -1.42
CA ILE A 3 13.83 -14.57 -2.47
C ILE A 3 13.19 -13.17 -2.47
N SER A 4 12.89 -12.65 -1.31
CA SER A 4 12.34 -11.30 -1.14
C SER A 4 13.31 -10.22 -1.65
N GLY A 5 14.62 -10.36 -1.37
CA GLY A 5 15.66 -9.47 -1.89
C GLY A 5 15.80 -9.56 -3.42
N ALA A 6 15.67 -10.76 -4.00
CA ALA A 6 15.70 -10.95 -5.44
C ALA A 6 14.54 -10.24 -6.15
N PHE A 7 13.33 -10.35 -5.61
CA PHE A 7 12.16 -9.63 -6.15
C PHE A 7 12.31 -8.09 -6.01
N ALA A 8 12.82 -7.63 -4.90
CA ALA A 8 13.08 -6.20 -4.71
C ALA A 8 14.15 -5.67 -5.68
N GLY A 9 15.20 -6.46 -5.93
CA GLY A 9 16.23 -6.12 -6.91
C GLY A 9 15.71 -6.10 -8.34
N LEU A 10 14.85 -7.04 -8.71
CA LEU A 10 14.18 -7.06 -10.02
C LEU A 10 13.27 -5.83 -10.18
N ALA A 11 12.48 -5.50 -9.17
CA ALA A 11 11.63 -4.32 -9.21
C ALA A 11 12.45 -3.03 -9.40
N GLY A 12 13.54 -2.86 -8.65
CA GLY A 12 14.43 -1.72 -8.79
C GLY A 12 15.10 -1.65 -10.15
N SER A 13 15.52 -2.78 -10.72
CA SER A 13 16.13 -2.79 -12.05
C SER A 13 15.13 -2.42 -13.16
N ILE A 14 13.89 -2.87 -13.06
CA ILE A 14 12.82 -2.50 -14.01
C ILE A 14 12.50 -1.02 -13.92
N ASP A 15 12.46 -0.46 -12.72
CA ASP A 15 12.17 0.95 -12.50
C ASP A 15 13.27 1.85 -13.10
N ILE A 16 14.54 1.54 -12.84
CA ILE A 16 15.68 2.31 -13.34
C ILE A 16 15.81 2.20 -14.89
N LEU A 17 15.67 0.98 -15.43
CA LEU A 17 15.83 0.75 -16.87
C LEU A 17 14.62 1.21 -17.70
N GLY A 18 13.42 1.16 -17.11
CA GLY A 18 12.18 1.47 -17.83
C GLY A 18 11.67 2.89 -17.66
N TRP A 19 12.04 3.58 -16.59
CA TRP A 19 11.39 4.86 -16.26
C TRP A 19 12.36 6.01 -15.95
N GLU A 20 13.28 5.82 -15.01
CA GLU A 20 14.08 6.94 -14.48
C GLU A 20 15.38 7.20 -15.27
N PHE A 21 16.03 6.19 -15.82
CA PHE A 21 17.30 6.26 -16.55
C PHE A 21 18.49 6.90 -15.79
N ASN A 22 18.26 7.38 -14.57
CA ASN A 22 19.25 8.00 -13.69
C ASN A 22 19.12 7.50 -12.26
N LEU A 23 20.23 7.17 -11.63
CA LEU A 23 20.34 6.85 -10.22
C LEU A 23 20.69 8.12 -9.44
N ASP A 24 19.68 8.81 -8.94
CA ASP A 24 19.88 9.92 -8.03
C ASP A 24 19.35 9.54 -6.63
N LEU A 25 20.13 9.89 -5.60
CA LEU A 25 19.75 9.66 -4.19
C LEU A 25 18.42 10.35 -3.83
N THR A 26 18.10 11.44 -4.50
CA THR A 26 16.86 12.18 -4.31
C THR A 26 15.63 11.37 -4.71
N VAL A 27 15.72 10.58 -5.76
CA VAL A 27 14.62 9.73 -6.27
C VAL A 27 14.28 8.64 -5.27
N VAL A 28 15.30 7.96 -4.72
CA VAL A 28 15.11 6.88 -3.74
C VAL A 28 14.50 7.40 -2.43
N GLN A 29 14.88 8.58 -1.99
CA GLN A 29 14.38 9.18 -0.75
C GLN A 29 12.98 9.79 -0.91
N THR A 30 12.67 10.36 -2.07
CA THR A 30 11.41 11.09 -2.29
C THR A 30 10.24 10.15 -2.52
N VAL A 31 10.45 9.01 -3.14
CA VAL A 31 9.36 8.11 -3.57
C VAL A 31 8.87 7.17 -2.46
N GLN A 32 9.61 7.00 -1.37
CA GLN A 32 9.22 6.13 -0.24
C GLN A 32 8.68 4.75 -0.69
N ILE A 33 9.32 4.16 -1.71
CA ILE A 33 8.88 2.93 -2.38
C ILE A 33 8.65 1.78 -1.39
N GLY A 34 9.50 1.67 -0.37
CA GLY A 34 9.35 0.64 0.66
C GLY A 34 8.05 0.78 1.47
N PHE A 35 7.67 2.01 1.79
CA PHE A 35 6.43 2.27 2.53
C PHE A 35 5.19 1.96 1.68
N ILE A 36 5.23 2.33 0.41
CA ILE A 36 4.18 1.98 -0.56
C ILE A 36 4.07 0.46 -0.72
N GLY A 37 5.19 -0.25 -0.77
CA GLY A 37 5.21 -1.71 -0.84
C GLY A 37 4.52 -2.37 0.35
N ILE A 38 4.71 -1.84 1.56
CA ILE A 38 4.00 -2.31 2.76
C ILE A 38 2.50 -2.06 2.65
N ALA A 39 2.09 -0.88 2.17
CA ALA A 39 0.68 -0.54 1.96
C ALA A 39 0.02 -1.47 0.93
N VAL A 40 0.70 -1.77 -0.17
CA VAL A 40 0.25 -2.70 -1.20
C VAL A 40 0.10 -4.12 -0.65
N ALA A 41 1.06 -4.59 0.16
CA ALA A 41 1.00 -5.91 0.78
C ALA A 41 -0.17 -6.02 1.77
N LEU A 42 -0.41 -5.00 2.57
CA LEU A 42 -1.54 -4.95 3.50
C LEU A 42 -2.89 -4.92 2.75
N LEU A 43 -2.99 -4.12 1.70
CA LEU A 43 -4.20 -4.05 0.87
C LEU A 43 -4.48 -5.38 0.19
N GLY A 44 -3.46 -6.09 -0.26
CA GLY A 44 -3.57 -7.42 -0.85
C GLY A 44 -3.87 -8.54 0.15
N ARG A 45 -3.99 -8.23 1.46
CA ARG A 45 -4.26 -9.20 2.54
C ARG A 45 -3.32 -10.42 2.52
N ASN A 46 -2.05 -10.21 2.18
CA ASN A 46 -1.04 -11.27 2.05
C ASN A 46 -1.39 -12.42 1.07
N SER A 47 -2.31 -12.20 0.15
CA SER A 47 -2.65 -13.13 -0.90
C SER A 47 -1.95 -12.72 -2.19
N ALA A 48 -1.37 -13.67 -2.92
CA ALA A 48 -0.62 -13.37 -4.15
C ALA A 48 -1.47 -12.65 -5.20
N ILE A 49 -2.72 -13.08 -5.39
CA ILE A 49 -3.68 -12.48 -6.32
C ILE A 49 -4.08 -11.08 -5.81
N GLY A 50 -4.34 -10.93 -4.52
CA GLY A 50 -4.68 -9.65 -3.90
C GLY A 50 -3.54 -8.63 -4.03
N ILE A 51 -2.30 -9.04 -3.81
CA ILE A 51 -1.12 -8.18 -3.98
C ILE A 51 -0.96 -7.74 -5.43
N PHE A 52 -1.21 -8.63 -6.39
CA PHE A 52 -1.16 -8.29 -7.83
C PHE A 52 -2.15 -7.17 -8.19
N PHE A 53 -3.42 -7.32 -7.82
CA PHE A 53 -4.44 -6.30 -8.07
C PHE A 53 -4.18 -4.99 -7.31
N SER A 54 -3.72 -5.10 -6.08
CA SER A 54 -3.34 -3.96 -5.25
C SER A 54 -2.16 -3.19 -5.86
N ALA A 55 -1.13 -3.89 -6.32
CA ALA A 55 0.03 -3.30 -6.98
C ALA A 55 -0.37 -2.60 -8.29
N LEU A 56 -1.28 -3.19 -9.06
CA LEU A 56 -1.79 -2.62 -10.30
C LEU A 56 -2.59 -1.34 -10.03
N LEU A 57 -3.42 -1.33 -8.99
CA LEU A 57 -4.17 -0.16 -8.56
C LEU A 57 -3.25 0.98 -8.12
N PHE A 58 -2.27 0.69 -7.25
CA PHE A 58 -1.30 1.70 -6.82
C PHE A 58 -0.42 2.20 -7.96
N GLY A 59 0.02 1.30 -8.86
CA GLY A 59 0.77 1.66 -10.05
C GLY A 59 -0.01 2.58 -10.98
N ALA A 60 -1.28 2.28 -11.23
CA ALA A 60 -2.16 3.14 -12.03
C ALA A 60 -2.36 4.52 -11.38
N LEU A 61 -2.51 4.56 -10.06
CA LEU A 61 -2.68 5.80 -9.31
C LEU A 61 -1.43 6.67 -9.35
N LEU A 62 -0.25 6.09 -9.14
CA LEU A 62 1.02 6.78 -9.20
C LEU A 62 1.34 7.27 -10.62
N THR A 63 1.06 6.45 -11.64
CA THR A 63 1.29 6.81 -13.04
C THR A 63 0.30 7.87 -13.51
N GLY A 64 -0.99 7.73 -13.13
CA GLY A 64 -2.04 8.67 -13.52
C GLY A 64 -1.84 10.09 -12.99
N THR A 65 -1.24 10.21 -11.81
CA THR A 65 -0.96 11.50 -11.17
C THR A 65 0.48 12.00 -11.38
N SER A 66 1.27 11.28 -12.19
CA SER A 66 2.62 11.74 -12.53
C SER A 66 2.56 13.00 -13.37
N THR A 67 3.53 13.91 -13.15
CA THR A 67 3.64 15.19 -13.85
C THR A 67 3.77 15.07 -15.37
N ARG A 68 4.08 13.88 -15.87
CA ARG A 68 4.15 13.58 -17.32
C ARG A 68 2.78 13.49 -18.00
N ASN A 69 1.75 13.10 -17.22
CA ASN A 69 0.39 12.87 -17.73
C ASN A 69 -0.55 14.06 -17.47
N LEU A 70 -0.12 15.03 -16.68
CA LEU A 70 -0.88 16.23 -16.36
C LEU A 70 -0.28 17.42 -17.10
N ASP A 71 -1.12 18.14 -17.82
CA ASP A 71 -0.69 19.34 -18.55
C ASP A 71 -0.29 20.43 -17.55
N PRO A 72 0.97 20.91 -17.56
CA PRO A 72 1.45 21.91 -16.60
C PRO A 72 0.73 23.26 -16.71
N SER A 73 0.02 23.50 -17.80
CA SER A 73 -0.73 24.74 -18.02
C SER A 73 -2.05 24.78 -17.25
N VAL A 74 -2.61 23.60 -16.91
CA VAL A 74 -3.91 23.47 -16.24
C VAL A 74 -3.75 23.12 -14.76
N PHE A 75 -2.75 22.30 -14.43
CA PHE A 75 -2.50 21.84 -13.07
C PHE A 75 -1.10 22.17 -12.59
N GLN A 76 -1.00 22.80 -11.43
CA GLN A 76 0.28 22.96 -10.77
C GLN A 76 0.82 21.57 -10.38
N PRO A 77 2.07 21.19 -10.76
CA PRO A 77 2.64 19.89 -10.49
C PRO A 77 2.65 19.51 -9.00
N GLN A 78 2.76 20.50 -8.14
CA GLN A 78 2.74 20.33 -6.68
C GLN A 78 1.36 19.91 -6.16
N LEU A 79 0.27 20.40 -6.75
CA LEU A 79 -1.10 20.02 -6.40
C LEU A 79 -1.37 18.55 -6.74
N ALA A 80 -0.94 18.11 -7.91
CA ALA A 80 -1.10 16.72 -8.33
C ALA A 80 -0.37 15.74 -7.41
N GLY A 81 0.89 16.04 -7.04
CA GLY A 81 1.66 15.22 -6.11
C GLY A 81 1.06 15.17 -4.71
N ASN A 82 0.53 16.28 -4.22
CA ASN A 82 -0.12 16.34 -2.92
C ASN A 82 -1.45 15.58 -2.91
N LEU A 83 -2.23 15.68 -3.99
CA LEU A 83 -3.48 14.94 -4.14
C LEU A 83 -3.24 13.42 -4.13
N THR A 84 -2.21 12.97 -4.84
CA THR A 84 -1.81 11.55 -4.84
C THR A 84 -1.48 11.06 -3.44
N ARG A 85 -0.70 11.83 -2.68
CA ARG A 85 -0.34 11.48 -1.31
C ARG A 85 -1.54 11.42 -0.39
N ILE A 86 -2.51 12.32 -0.54
CA ILE A 86 -3.75 12.31 0.23
C ILE A 86 -4.57 11.07 -0.09
N ILE A 87 -4.77 10.74 -1.37
CA ILE A 87 -5.51 9.55 -1.79
C ILE A 87 -4.81 8.29 -1.31
N GLN A 88 -3.49 8.23 -1.42
CA GLN A 88 -2.69 7.10 -0.95
C GLN A 88 -2.81 6.92 0.57
N GLY A 89 -2.70 8.00 1.34
CA GLY A 89 -2.90 7.98 2.79
C GLY A 89 -4.31 7.54 3.18
N LEU A 90 -5.32 8.00 2.44
CA LEU A 90 -6.71 7.60 2.64
C LEU A 90 -6.92 6.10 2.40
N VAL A 91 -6.36 5.56 1.32
CA VAL A 91 -6.43 4.12 1.01
C VAL A 91 -5.78 3.29 2.10
N VAL A 92 -4.58 3.67 2.56
CA VAL A 92 -3.87 3.00 3.66
C VAL A 92 -4.69 3.04 4.95
N LEU A 93 -5.32 4.17 5.23
CA LEU A 93 -6.16 4.35 6.43
C LEU A 93 -7.39 3.44 6.38
N PHE A 94 -8.09 3.36 5.24
CA PHE A 94 -9.25 2.48 5.10
C PHE A 94 -8.88 1.01 5.26
N VAL A 95 -7.76 0.59 4.68
CA VAL A 95 -7.27 -0.80 4.81
C VAL A 95 -6.85 -1.11 6.25
N GLY A 96 -6.18 -0.15 6.91
CA GLY A 96 -5.83 -0.27 8.32
C GLY A 96 -7.05 -0.36 9.22
N ALA A 97 -8.11 0.40 8.92
CA ALA A 97 -9.36 0.37 9.66
C ALA A 97 -10.07 -1.00 9.53
N ASP A 98 -10.10 -1.59 8.34
CA ASP A 98 -10.69 -2.92 8.11
C ASP A 98 -10.00 -4.00 8.95
N LEU A 99 -8.68 -4.00 9.00
CA LEU A 99 -7.90 -4.92 9.83
C LEU A 99 -8.18 -4.74 11.32
N LEU A 100 -8.28 -3.48 11.78
CA LEU A 100 -8.61 -3.16 13.18
C LEU A 100 -10.02 -3.63 13.55
N ILE A 101 -11.00 -3.44 12.68
CA ILE A 101 -12.39 -3.86 12.92
C ILE A 101 -12.46 -5.38 13.02
N ILE A 102 -11.81 -6.12 12.14
CA ILE A 102 -11.78 -7.59 12.17
C ILE A 102 -11.09 -8.08 13.45
N TYR A 103 -9.99 -7.45 13.85
CA TYR A 103 -9.26 -7.81 15.07
C TYR A 103 -10.08 -7.55 16.32
N LEU A 104 -10.75 -6.42 16.40
CA LEU A 104 -11.65 -6.07 17.52
C LEU A 104 -12.86 -7.01 17.59
N TRP A 105 -13.40 -7.40 16.44
CA TRP A 105 -14.54 -8.33 16.38
C TRP A 105 -14.16 -9.73 16.87
N GLN A 106 -12.98 -10.21 16.48
CA GLN A 106 -12.44 -11.49 16.96
C GLN A 106 -12.12 -11.46 18.45
N ALA A 107 -11.58 -10.37 18.95
CA ALA A 107 -11.31 -10.18 20.38
C ALA A 107 -12.62 -10.19 21.19
N ARG A 108 -13.67 -9.53 20.72
CA ARG A 108 -14.99 -9.55 21.36
C ARG A 108 -15.63 -10.94 21.33
N LYS A 109 -15.44 -11.70 20.27
CA LYS A 109 -15.96 -13.07 20.16
C LYS A 109 -15.26 -14.02 21.12
N LYS A 110 -13.96 -13.85 21.34
CA LYS A 110 -13.19 -14.62 22.32
C LYS A 110 -13.60 -14.33 23.77
N LEU A 111 -13.98 -13.08 24.08
CA LEU A 111 -14.42 -12.68 25.42
C LEU A 111 -15.84 -13.19 25.75
N ARG A 112 -16.69 -13.43 24.74
CA ARG A 112 -18.06 -13.96 24.95
C ARG A 112 -18.14 -15.46 25.18
N LEU A 113 -17.15 -16.23 24.70
CA LEU A 113 -17.13 -17.68 24.82
C LEU A 113 -16.96 -18.23 26.28
N PRO A 114 -16.13 -17.63 27.15
CA PRO A 114 -16.00 -18.14 28.53
C PRO A 114 -17.25 -17.92 29.39
N GLN A 115 -18.01 -16.86 29.12
CA GLN A 115 -19.23 -16.60 29.89
C GLN A 115 -20.36 -17.60 29.59
N ARG A 116 -20.43 -18.10 28.35
CA ARG A 116 -21.46 -19.08 28.01
C ARG A 116 -21.17 -20.45 28.57
N LYS A 117 -19.90 -20.85 28.67
CA LYS A 117 -19.51 -22.10 29.35
C LYS A 117 -19.69 -22.06 30.86
N ALA A 118 -19.47 -20.92 31.48
CA ALA A 118 -19.70 -20.74 32.90
C ALA A 118 -21.20 -20.76 33.26
N ALA A 119 -22.06 -20.25 32.40
CA ALA A 119 -23.52 -20.28 32.57
C ALA A 119 -24.12 -21.69 32.35
N GLU A 120 -23.48 -22.54 31.55
CA GLU A 120 -23.93 -23.89 31.23
C GLU A 120 -23.49 -24.92 32.31
N GLN A 121 -22.50 -24.57 33.13
CA GLN A 121 -22.01 -25.41 34.27
C GLN A 121 -22.60 -25.00 35.62
N ALA A 122 -23.37 -23.99 35.68
CA ALA A 122 -24.15 -23.58 36.87
C ALA A 122 -25.58 -24.11 36.80
#